data_9d72888000901323aca7b37328102d06
#
_entry.id   9d72888000901323aca7b37328102d06
#
_cell.length_a   1.000
_cell.length_b   1.000
_cell.length_c   1.000
_cell.angle_alpha   90.00
_cell.angle_beta   90.00
_cell.angle_gamma   90.00
#
_symmetry.space_group_name_H-M   'P 1'
#
loop_
_entity.id
_entity.type
_entity.pdbx_description
1 polymer ?
#
loop_
_entity_poly.entity_id
_entity_poly.type
_entity_poly.pdbx_seq_one_letter_code
_entity_poly.pdbx_strand_id
1 'polypeptide(L)'
;MNFAIKVLTSTRFAVAVIGLIILVSVVGTLYPGGDVVFGSPWFLALIGVLAVSAALCSLTRIVPLWRDLRRPQVEVSDHFMQALPYSVRLSGVTLTQVRDSLKGYAIRETMTESTTFLLAQKGRVGRFGPHIAHFGVLILLLGVAIGAAYGNANPYNNKIAVIPEGSSLQVDGFALRLDDFSLSYYNNGAVRDYTATVTVLDGNLVQTYNVTVNEPLTYKGLTFYLYGYGVTESGNAWVAFQIKSASGVSFVWVGAAITLVGIMLSLYVPHKRIWIKESDQSTQLGAISNKSSARFFREIEGVRTKLESRAQLDHVNKSEEI
;
A
#
# COMPACT_ATOMS: atom_id res chain seq x y z
N MET A 1 13.56 10.92 23.72
CA MET A 1 13.53 9.87 22.67
C MET A 1 14.97 9.47 22.39
N ASN A 2 15.32 8.22 22.68
CA ASN A 2 16.67 7.70 22.57
C ASN A 2 17.23 7.88 21.14
N PHE A 3 18.55 8.07 21.01
CA PHE A 3 19.23 8.26 19.71
C PHE A 3 18.87 7.15 18.71
N ALA A 4 18.87 5.89 19.17
CA ALA A 4 18.52 4.74 18.34
C ALA A 4 17.11 4.85 17.71
N ILE A 5 16.10 5.28 18.48
CA ILE A 5 14.73 5.47 17.97
C ILE A 5 14.70 6.60 16.92
N LYS A 6 15.46 7.68 17.12
CA LYS A 6 15.55 8.78 16.13
C LYS A 6 16.14 8.29 14.81
N VAL A 7 17.17 7.45 14.85
CA VAL A 7 17.78 6.87 13.65
C VAL A 7 16.80 5.93 12.95
N LEU A 8 16.22 4.97 13.67
CA LEU A 8 15.28 3.98 13.12
C LEU A 8 14.00 4.61 12.53
N THR A 9 13.53 5.75 13.08
CA THR A 9 12.36 6.46 12.55
C THR A 9 12.71 7.47 11.46
N SER A 10 14.01 7.57 11.09
CA SER A 10 14.47 8.48 10.05
C SER A 10 14.17 7.93 8.64
N THR A 11 13.55 8.75 7.81
CA THR A 11 13.30 8.42 6.40
C THR A 11 14.60 8.12 5.64
N ARG A 12 15.68 8.84 5.95
CA ARG A 12 17.00 8.61 5.31
C ARG A 12 17.54 7.22 5.61
N PHE A 13 17.41 6.78 6.87
CA PHE A 13 17.81 5.43 7.28
C PHE A 13 16.97 4.36 6.57
N ALA A 14 15.65 4.50 6.55
CA ALA A 14 14.77 3.56 5.87
C ALA A 14 15.09 3.45 4.36
N VAL A 15 15.33 4.58 3.68
CA VAL A 15 15.71 4.61 2.25
C VAL A 15 17.06 3.92 2.03
N ALA A 16 18.04 4.14 2.91
CA ALA A 16 19.34 3.46 2.82
C ALA A 16 19.22 1.94 2.98
N VAL A 17 18.41 1.47 3.95
CA VAL A 17 18.17 0.04 4.16
C VAL A 17 17.44 -0.58 2.96
N ILE A 18 16.40 0.09 2.43
CA ILE A 18 15.70 -0.35 1.22
C ILE A 18 16.68 -0.44 0.03
N GLY A 19 17.49 0.59 -0.18
CA GLY A 19 18.51 0.58 -1.25
C GLY A 19 19.49 -0.58 -1.13
N LEU A 20 19.95 -0.88 0.09
CA LEU A 20 20.82 -2.03 0.37
C LEU A 20 20.11 -3.36 0.07
N ILE A 21 18.85 -3.53 0.52
CA ILE A 21 18.05 -4.73 0.23
C ILE A 21 17.89 -4.92 -1.28
N ILE A 22 17.56 -3.85 -2.01
CA ILE A 22 17.41 -3.90 -3.49
C ILE A 22 18.73 -4.33 -4.12
N LEU A 23 19.85 -3.69 -3.75
CA LEU A 23 21.17 -4.00 -4.30
C LEU A 23 21.54 -5.48 -4.08
N VAL A 24 21.38 -5.95 -2.85
CA VAL A 24 21.65 -7.35 -2.48
C VAL A 24 20.72 -8.29 -3.25
N SER A 25 19.43 -7.94 -3.40
CA SER A 25 18.48 -8.76 -4.13
C SER A 25 18.82 -8.86 -5.62
N VAL A 26 19.25 -7.76 -6.24
CA VAL A 26 19.69 -7.75 -7.65
C VAL A 26 20.93 -8.63 -7.81
N VAL A 27 21.93 -8.47 -6.94
CA VAL A 27 23.16 -9.30 -6.98
C VAL A 27 22.82 -10.78 -6.76
N GLY A 28 21.99 -11.09 -5.75
CA GLY A 28 21.56 -12.47 -5.47
C GLY A 28 20.76 -13.13 -6.59
N THR A 29 20.04 -12.33 -7.39
CA THR A 29 19.29 -12.85 -8.54
C THR A 29 20.17 -13.09 -9.78
N LEU A 30 21.16 -12.23 -10.00
CA LEU A 30 22.02 -12.30 -11.18
C LEU A 30 23.22 -13.26 -11.03
N TYR A 31 23.63 -13.54 -9.79
CA TYR A 31 24.78 -14.41 -9.53
C TYR A 31 24.36 -15.88 -9.44
N PRO A 32 25.02 -16.81 -10.15
CA PRO A 32 24.73 -18.24 -10.06
C PRO A 32 24.88 -18.75 -8.61
N GLY A 33 23.82 -19.36 -8.06
CA GLY A 33 23.77 -19.79 -6.65
C GLY A 33 23.48 -18.68 -5.65
N GLY A 34 23.13 -17.48 -6.12
CA GLY A 34 22.79 -16.33 -5.26
C GLY A 34 21.45 -16.46 -4.53
N ASP A 35 20.65 -17.46 -4.86
CA ASP A 35 19.41 -17.81 -4.15
C ASP A 35 19.63 -18.10 -2.66
N VAL A 36 20.80 -18.59 -2.28
CA VAL A 36 21.24 -18.80 -0.89
C VAL A 36 21.22 -17.49 -0.07
N VAL A 37 21.41 -16.34 -0.72
CA VAL A 37 21.36 -15.01 -0.08
C VAL A 37 20.01 -14.75 0.57
N PHE A 38 18.91 -15.09 -0.11
CA PHE A 38 17.55 -14.80 0.35
C PHE A 38 17.14 -15.58 1.61
N GLY A 39 17.75 -16.75 1.84
CA GLY A 39 17.58 -17.55 3.06
C GLY A 39 18.59 -17.24 4.16
N SER A 40 19.57 -16.37 3.91
CA SER A 40 20.64 -16.10 4.88
C SER A 40 20.14 -15.30 6.10
N PRO A 41 20.65 -15.61 7.31
CA PRO A 41 20.25 -14.91 8.54
C PRO A 41 20.51 -13.40 8.49
N TRP A 42 21.58 -12.96 7.84
CA TRP A 42 21.91 -11.54 7.74
C TRP A 42 20.94 -10.78 6.79
N PHE A 43 20.47 -11.41 5.70
CA PHE A 43 19.49 -10.81 4.80
C PHE A 43 18.12 -10.71 5.49
N LEU A 44 17.72 -11.76 6.22
CA LEU A 44 16.51 -11.74 7.04
C LEU A 44 16.60 -10.69 8.15
N ALA A 45 17.79 -10.47 8.74
CA ALA A 45 17.99 -9.40 9.71
C ALA A 45 17.80 -8.01 9.10
N LEU A 46 18.25 -7.75 7.86
CA LEU A 46 17.99 -6.49 7.16
C LEU A 46 16.50 -6.25 6.95
N ILE A 47 15.76 -7.28 6.55
CA ILE A 47 14.30 -7.23 6.43
C ILE A 47 13.67 -6.95 7.79
N GLY A 48 14.14 -7.60 8.86
CA GLY A 48 13.69 -7.36 10.23
C GLY A 48 13.91 -5.91 10.69
N VAL A 49 15.09 -5.35 10.39
CA VAL A 49 15.41 -3.94 10.68
C VAL A 49 14.45 -2.99 9.94
N LEU A 50 14.14 -3.27 8.68
CA LEU A 50 13.16 -2.49 7.91
C LEU A 50 11.76 -2.59 8.52
N ALA A 51 11.33 -3.79 8.94
CA ALA A 51 10.04 -4.01 9.59
C ALA A 51 9.94 -3.22 10.90
N VAL A 52 10.96 -3.28 11.76
CA VAL A 52 11.03 -2.51 13.00
C VAL A 52 11.02 -1.01 12.73
N SER A 53 11.76 -0.53 11.73
CA SER A 53 11.77 0.87 11.32
C SER A 53 10.37 1.35 10.88
N ALA A 54 9.68 0.59 10.04
CA ALA A 54 8.32 0.90 9.58
C ALA A 54 7.31 0.90 10.74
N ALA A 55 7.38 -0.06 11.66
CA ALA A 55 6.54 -0.14 12.84
C ALA A 55 6.76 1.07 13.76
N LEU A 56 7.99 1.38 14.13
CA LEU A 56 8.34 2.52 14.98
C LEU A 56 7.94 3.85 14.34
N CYS A 57 8.16 4.01 13.03
CA CYS A 57 7.75 5.20 12.29
C CYS A 57 6.23 5.40 12.35
N SER A 58 5.46 4.33 12.19
CA SER A 58 4.00 4.38 12.28
C SER A 58 3.53 4.67 13.70
N LEU A 59 4.04 3.95 14.70
CA LEU A 59 3.64 4.12 16.10
C LEU A 59 3.93 5.53 16.63
N THR A 60 5.09 6.10 16.29
CA THR A 60 5.47 7.44 16.76
C THR A 60 4.65 8.55 16.12
N ARG A 61 4.09 8.34 14.93
CA ARG A 61 3.35 9.36 14.18
C ARG A 61 1.84 9.23 14.24
N ILE A 62 1.31 8.02 14.52
CA ILE A 62 -0.14 7.78 14.52
C ILE A 62 -0.83 8.48 15.70
N VAL A 63 -0.18 8.52 16.86
CA VAL A 63 -0.75 9.16 18.07
C VAL A 63 -0.92 10.67 17.91
N PRO A 64 0.11 11.44 17.50
CA PRO A 64 -0.07 12.86 17.22
C PRO A 64 -1.04 13.13 16.05
N LEU A 65 -1.03 12.27 15.02
CA LEU A 65 -2.00 12.36 13.93
C LEU A 65 -3.44 12.21 14.42
N TRP A 66 -3.70 11.20 15.24
CA TRP A 66 -5.01 10.94 15.80
C TRP A 66 -5.50 12.09 16.70
N ARG A 67 -4.59 12.66 17.51
CA ARG A 67 -4.88 13.83 18.37
C ARG A 67 -5.26 15.05 17.52
N ASP A 68 -4.47 15.36 16.49
CA ASP A 68 -4.72 16.49 15.58
C ASP A 68 -6.06 16.33 14.81
N LEU A 69 -6.43 15.09 14.45
CA LEU A 69 -7.71 14.84 13.80
C LEU A 69 -8.92 14.93 14.74
N ARG A 70 -8.75 14.53 16.02
CA ARG A 70 -9.82 14.65 17.01
C ARG A 70 -9.99 16.06 17.54
N ARG A 71 -8.88 16.76 17.80
CA ARG A 71 -8.86 18.12 18.34
C ARG A 71 -7.94 18.98 17.48
N PRO A 72 -8.36 19.32 16.26
CA PRO A 72 -7.57 20.20 15.41
C PRO A 72 -7.51 21.61 16.01
N GLN A 73 -6.40 22.30 15.79
CA GLN A 73 -6.24 23.67 16.19
C GLN A 73 -7.10 24.57 15.30
N VAL A 74 -8.14 25.15 15.88
CA VAL A 74 -9.07 26.06 15.21
C VAL A 74 -8.58 27.49 15.37
N GLU A 75 -8.23 27.88 16.59
CA GLU A 75 -7.64 29.19 16.89
C GLU A 75 -6.21 29.27 16.36
N VAL A 76 -5.92 30.33 15.64
CA VAL A 76 -4.60 30.57 15.04
C VAL A 76 -4.20 32.02 15.15
N SER A 77 -2.90 32.28 15.33
CA SER A 77 -2.34 33.62 15.38
C SER A 77 -2.26 34.27 14.00
N ASP A 78 -2.16 35.61 13.94
CA ASP A 78 -1.97 36.33 12.70
C ASP A 78 -0.68 35.94 11.99
N HIS A 79 0.39 35.70 12.76
CA HIS A 79 1.64 35.18 12.22
C HIS A 79 1.48 33.84 11.54
N PHE A 80 0.71 32.92 12.14
CA PHE A 80 0.39 31.63 11.51
C PHE A 80 -0.37 31.82 10.21
N MET A 81 -1.41 32.69 10.19
CA MET A 81 -2.21 32.96 8.99
C MET A 81 -1.35 33.51 7.86
N GLN A 82 -0.43 34.46 8.15
CA GLN A 82 0.47 35.03 7.16
C GLN A 82 1.52 34.04 6.64
N ALA A 83 1.91 33.05 7.44
CA ALA A 83 2.86 32.01 7.06
C ALA A 83 2.27 30.90 6.19
N LEU A 84 0.93 30.89 5.99
CA LEU A 84 0.28 29.88 5.13
C LEU A 84 0.61 30.11 3.65
N PRO A 85 0.73 29.03 2.85
CA PRO A 85 1.02 29.14 1.41
C PRO A 85 0.00 29.97 0.63
N TYR A 86 -1.23 30.06 1.13
CA TYR A 86 -2.25 30.94 0.62
C TYR A 86 -2.84 31.72 1.81
N SER A 87 -2.81 33.03 1.75
CA SER A 87 -3.35 33.92 2.78
C SER A 87 -3.88 35.19 2.12
N VAL A 88 -5.12 35.58 2.43
CA VAL A 88 -5.79 36.75 1.88
C VAL A 88 -6.70 37.40 2.92
N ARG A 89 -6.83 38.74 2.87
CA ARG A 89 -7.84 39.48 3.61
C ARG A 89 -9.02 39.78 2.70
N LEU A 90 -10.22 39.57 3.20
CA LEU A 90 -11.49 39.81 2.52
C LEU A 90 -12.20 40.95 3.24
N SER A 91 -12.67 41.94 2.51
CA SER A 91 -13.42 43.09 3.07
C SER A 91 -14.90 42.92 2.73
N GLY A 92 -15.78 43.18 3.70
CA GLY A 92 -17.22 43.11 3.52
C GLY A 92 -17.80 41.68 3.38
N VAL A 93 -16.99 40.63 3.63
CA VAL A 93 -17.40 39.23 3.56
C VAL A 93 -17.73 38.73 4.96
N THR A 94 -18.89 38.15 5.16
CA THR A 94 -19.32 37.57 6.43
C THR A 94 -18.96 36.09 6.53
N LEU A 95 -18.79 35.59 7.75
CA LEU A 95 -18.52 34.18 8.02
C LEU A 95 -19.57 33.25 7.43
N THR A 96 -20.83 33.66 7.41
CA THR A 96 -21.95 32.89 6.83
C THR A 96 -21.76 32.68 5.33
N GLN A 97 -21.35 33.71 4.59
CA GLN A 97 -21.08 33.61 3.15
C GLN A 97 -19.89 32.67 2.86
N VAL A 98 -18.86 32.74 3.70
CA VAL A 98 -17.70 31.84 3.60
C VAL A 98 -18.11 30.38 3.88
N ARG A 99 -18.90 30.14 4.92
CA ARG A 99 -19.44 28.82 5.28
C ARG A 99 -20.22 28.17 4.14
N ASP A 100 -21.10 28.95 3.51
CA ASP A 100 -21.90 28.48 2.37
C ASP A 100 -21.04 28.13 1.14
N SER A 101 -19.94 28.82 0.97
CA SER A 101 -19.00 28.58 -0.13
C SER A 101 -18.12 27.32 0.09
N LEU A 102 -18.03 26.81 1.33
CA LEU A 102 -17.23 25.65 1.71
C LEU A 102 -18.07 24.37 1.86
N LYS A 103 -19.13 24.23 1.06
CA LYS A 103 -19.95 23.00 1.05
C LYS A 103 -19.09 21.76 0.77
N GLY A 104 -19.28 20.71 1.59
CA GLY A 104 -18.49 19.46 1.49
C GLY A 104 -17.17 19.46 2.27
N TYR A 105 -16.88 20.51 3.04
CA TYR A 105 -15.85 20.51 4.06
C TYR A 105 -16.45 20.22 5.44
N ALA A 106 -15.68 19.51 6.28
CA ALA A 106 -16.03 19.37 7.70
C ALA A 106 -15.61 20.65 8.43
N ILE A 107 -16.57 21.37 8.99
CA ILE A 107 -16.36 22.69 9.60
C ILE A 107 -16.34 22.54 11.13
N ARG A 108 -15.38 23.24 11.76
CA ARG A 108 -15.33 23.47 13.21
C ARG A 108 -15.15 24.97 13.44
N GLU A 109 -15.85 25.46 14.45
CA GLU A 109 -15.90 26.87 14.79
C GLU A 109 -15.60 27.05 16.29
N THR A 110 -14.91 28.12 16.61
CA THR A 110 -14.63 28.57 17.97
C THR A 110 -14.71 30.08 18.01
N MET A 111 -15.36 30.61 19.04
CA MET A 111 -15.52 32.05 19.24
C MET A 111 -14.74 32.46 20.49
N THR A 112 -13.97 33.51 20.36
CA THR A 112 -13.27 34.20 21.45
C THR A 112 -13.86 35.62 21.53
N GLU A 113 -13.72 36.31 22.62
CA GLU A 113 -14.40 37.58 22.98
C GLU A 113 -14.75 38.55 21.81
N SER A 114 -13.88 38.69 20.82
CA SER A 114 -14.08 39.61 19.67
C SER A 114 -13.71 38.99 18.32
N THR A 115 -13.45 37.69 18.27
CA THR A 115 -12.94 37.05 17.05
C THR A 115 -13.56 35.66 16.91
N THR A 116 -14.10 35.40 15.73
CA THR A 116 -14.59 34.04 15.38
C THR A 116 -13.59 33.35 14.48
N PHE A 117 -13.24 32.13 14.85
CA PHE A 117 -12.35 31.25 14.09
C PHE A 117 -13.14 30.08 13.50
N LEU A 118 -12.90 29.79 12.24
CA LEU A 118 -13.49 28.64 11.55
C LEU A 118 -12.38 27.83 10.88
N LEU A 119 -12.40 26.52 11.06
CA LEU A 119 -11.54 25.59 10.37
C LEU A 119 -12.36 24.64 9.52
N ALA A 120 -12.18 24.71 8.21
CA ALA A 120 -12.77 23.80 7.24
C ALA A 120 -11.75 22.76 6.77
N GLN A 121 -12.09 21.48 6.84
CA GLN A 121 -11.20 20.37 6.50
C GLN A 121 -11.83 19.40 5.51
N LYS A 122 -11.04 18.91 4.54
CA LYS A 122 -11.45 17.87 3.58
C LYS A 122 -10.33 16.88 3.35
N GLY A 123 -10.67 15.60 3.10
CA GLY A 123 -9.66 14.57 2.79
C GLY A 123 -8.86 14.10 4.02
N ARG A 124 -9.40 14.15 5.22
CA ARG A 124 -8.75 13.74 6.49
C ARG A 124 -8.24 12.30 6.46
N VAL A 125 -8.94 11.41 5.74
CA VAL A 125 -8.59 9.99 5.62
C VAL A 125 -7.25 9.79 4.90
N GLY A 126 -6.90 10.65 3.95
CA GLY A 126 -5.63 10.58 3.23
C GLY A 126 -4.39 10.67 4.12
N ARG A 127 -4.50 11.25 5.32
CA ARG A 127 -3.41 11.30 6.30
C ARG A 127 -3.08 9.93 6.91
N PHE A 128 -4.01 8.98 6.87
CA PHE A 128 -3.76 7.61 7.31
C PHE A 128 -3.08 6.76 6.24
N GLY A 129 -3.09 7.21 4.97
CA GLY A 129 -2.53 6.45 3.86
C GLY A 129 -1.14 5.87 4.12
N PRO A 130 -0.13 6.66 4.55
CA PRO A 130 1.20 6.12 4.85
C PRO A 130 1.21 5.07 5.97
N HIS A 131 0.34 5.21 6.99
CA HIS A 131 0.25 4.27 8.10
C HIS A 131 -0.40 2.95 7.66
N ILE A 132 -1.43 3.04 6.80
CA ILE A 132 -2.07 1.87 6.19
C ILE A 132 -1.07 1.13 5.29
N ALA A 133 -0.30 1.86 4.49
CA ALA A 133 0.75 1.27 3.66
C ALA A 133 1.82 0.55 4.50
N HIS A 134 2.34 1.18 5.56
CA HIS A 134 3.29 0.54 6.47
C HIS A 134 2.71 -0.72 7.14
N PHE A 135 1.44 -0.68 7.55
CA PHE A 135 0.76 -1.83 8.13
C PHE A 135 0.65 -2.97 7.11
N GLY A 136 0.31 -2.67 5.86
CA GLY A 136 0.31 -3.65 4.77
C GLY A 136 1.69 -4.27 4.53
N VAL A 137 2.75 -3.44 4.51
CA VAL A 137 4.14 -3.93 4.40
C VAL A 137 4.50 -4.85 5.57
N LEU A 138 4.11 -4.53 6.80
CA LEU A 138 4.36 -5.39 7.96
C LEU A 138 3.68 -6.75 7.84
N ILE A 139 2.43 -6.80 7.36
CA ILE A 139 1.71 -8.06 7.09
C ILE A 139 2.43 -8.84 5.97
N LEU A 140 2.86 -8.17 4.90
CA LEU A 140 3.61 -8.78 3.81
C LEU A 140 4.91 -9.40 4.32
N LEU A 141 5.70 -8.67 5.11
CA LEU A 141 6.95 -9.16 5.69
C LEU A 141 6.72 -10.32 6.67
N LEU A 142 5.61 -10.28 7.42
CA LEU A 142 5.19 -11.41 8.26
C LEU A 142 4.91 -12.65 7.41
N GLY A 143 4.21 -12.50 6.28
CA GLY A 143 3.98 -13.58 5.32
C GLY A 143 5.27 -14.19 4.79
N VAL A 144 6.25 -13.34 4.43
CA VAL A 144 7.59 -13.79 4.01
C VAL A 144 8.31 -14.54 5.13
N ALA A 145 8.26 -14.04 6.37
CA ALA A 145 8.88 -14.70 7.52
C ALA A 145 8.25 -16.06 7.82
N ILE A 146 6.90 -16.16 7.74
CA ILE A 146 6.17 -17.43 7.87
C ILE A 146 6.60 -18.39 6.75
N GLY A 147 6.63 -17.92 5.50
CA GLY A 147 7.07 -18.71 4.36
C GLY A 147 8.49 -19.24 4.51
N ALA A 148 9.42 -18.42 5.00
CA ALA A 148 10.79 -18.81 5.26
C ALA A 148 10.89 -19.85 6.39
N ALA A 149 10.18 -19.62 7.52
CA ALA A 149 10.24 -20.51 8.67
C ALA A 149 9.62 -21.90 8.38
N TYR A 150 8.39 -21.91 7.87
CA TYR A 150 7.66 -23.16 7.59
C TYR A 150 8.09 -23.80 6.27
N GLY A 151 8.50 -22.98 5.29
CA GLY A 151 9.04 -23.49 4.04
C GLY A 151 10.34 -24.26 4.26
N ASN A 152 11.27 -23.74 5.05
CA ASN A 152 12.52 -24.43 5.37
C ASN A 152 12.31 -25.68 6.23
N ALA A 153 11.25 -25.73 7.04
CA ALA A 153 10.90 -26.89 7.84
C ALA A 153 10.26 -28.02 7.00
N ASN A 154 9.73 -27.72 5.82
CA ASN A 154 9.10 -28.71 4.96
C ASN A 154 10.13 -29.44 4.09
N PRO A 155 10.27 -30.77 4.22
CA PRO A 155 11.31 -31.55 3.51
C PRO A 155 11.12 -31.57 1.99
N TYR A 156 9.93 -31.25 1.49
CA TYR A 156 9.61 -31.19 0.06
C TYR A 156 9.82 -29.79 -0.55
N ASN A 157 9.94 -28.75 0.28
CA ASN A 157 10.11 -27.40 -0.22
C ASN A 157 11.40 -27.26 -1.06
N ASN A 158 11.27 -26.58 -2.19
CA ASN A 158 12.36 -26.30 -3.13
C ASN A 158 12.94 -27.54 -3.83
N LYS A 159 12.28 -28.70 -3.74
CA LYS A 159 12.70 -29.91 -4.45
C LYS A 159 12.11 -29.95 -5.85
N ILE A 160 12.87 -30.53 -6.77
CA ILE A 160 12.42 -30.90 -8.10
C ILE A 160 12.18 -32.41 -8.09
N ALA A 161 10.96 -32.80 -8.37
CA ALA A 161 10.55 -34.19 -8.48
C ALA A 161 10.20 -34.52 -9.92
N VAL A 162 10.83 -35.54 -10.47
CA VAL A 162 10.55 -36.04 -11.82
C VAL A 162 9.57 -37.21 -11.70
N ILE A 163 8.45 -37.12 -12.39
CA ILE A 163 7.38 -38.13 -12.39
C ILE A 163 7.21 -38.63 -13.84
N PRO A 164 7.56 -39.88 -14.13
CA PRO A 164 7.20 -40.49 -15.40
C PRO A 164 5.67 -40.70 -15.52
N GLU A 165 5.16 -40.63 -16.73
CA GLU A 165 3.76 -40.91 -17.04
C GLU A 165 3.33 -42.29 -16.50
N GLY A 166 2.16 -42.36 -15.88
CA GLY A 166 1.64 -43.53 -15.19
C GLY A 166 2.25 -43.76 -13.79
N SER A 167 3.27 -43.01 -13.37
CA SER A 167 3.94 -43.17 -12.07
C SER A 167 3.40 -42.18 -11.03
N SER A 168 3.68 -42.46 -9.74
CA SER A 168 3.24 -41.63 -8.62
C SER A 168 4.40 -41.16 -7.78
N LEU A 169 4.33 -39.90 -7.34
CA LEU A 169 5.21 -39.33 -6.32
C LEU A 169 4.50 -39.36 -4.97
N GLN A 170 5.09 -39.99 -3.98
CA GLN A 170 4.60 -39.95 -2.59
C GLN A 170 5.06 -38.64 -1.94
N VAL A 171 4.10 -37.89 -1.42
CA VAL A 171 4.29 -36.67 -0.69
C VAL A 171 3.55 -36.76 0.62
N ASP A 172 3.94 -36.09 1.65
CA ASP A 172 3.41 -36.11 3.00
C ASP A 172 1.91 -36.39 3.13
N GLY A 173 1.57 -37.67 3.26
CA GLY A 173 0.20 -38.19 3.44
C GLY A 173 -0.69 -38.26 2.17
N PHE A 174 -0.13 -38.00 0.97
CA PHE A 174 -0.87 -38.21 -0.30
C PHE A 174 0.10 -38.62 -1.42
N ALA A 175 -0.42 -39.06 -2.54
CA ALA A 175 0.33 -39.34 -3.75
C ALA A 175 -0.14 -38.44 -4.89
N LEU A 176 0.80 -37.98 -5.71
CA LEU A 176 0.55 -37.27 -6.96
C LEU A 176 0.95 -38.19 -8.11
N ARG A 177 -0.03 -38.63 -8.90
CA ARG A 177 0.19 -39.47 -10.08
C ARG A 177 0.12 -38.63 -11.35
N LEU A 178 1.08 -38.78 -12.25
CA LEU A 178 1.03 -38.22 -13.60
C LEU A 178 0.23 -39.19 -14.51
N ASP A 179 -0.92 -38.74 -14.96
CA ASP A 179 -1.79 -39.58 -15.79
C ASP A 179 -1.50 -39.38 -17.29
N ASP A 180 -1.28 -38.14 -17.71
CA ASP A 180 -1.01 -37.77 -19.10
C ASP A 180 -0.19 -36.48 -19.19
N PHE A 181 0.58 -36.33 -20.27
CA PHE A 181 1.29 -35.10 -20.60
C PHE A 181 1.11 -34.78 -22.07
N SER A 182 0.62 -33.58 -22.36
CA SER A 182 0.35 -33.12 -23.72
C SER A 182 0.96 -31.78 -24.04
N LEU A 183 1.37 -31.62 -25.28
CA LEU A 183 1.89 -30.37 -25.86
C LEU A 183 0.86 -29.81 -26.84
N SER A 184 0.56 -28.54 -26.71
CA SER A 184 -0.19 -27.80 -27.71
C SER A 184 0.74 -26.90 -28.52
N TYR A 185 0.43 -26.69 -29.81
CA TYR A 185 1.28 -25.96 -30.74
C TYR A 185 0.53 -24.80 -31.39
N TYR A 186 1.25 -23.72 -31.69
CA TYR A 186 0.76 -22.69 -32.61
C TYR A 186 0.76 -23.17 -34.05
N ASN A 187 0.06 -22.45 -34.93
CA ASN A 187 0.02 -22.77 -36.37
C ASN A 187 1.40 -22.75 -37.07
N ASN A 188 2.38 -22.07 -36.45
CA ASN A 188 3.77 -22.01 -36.93
C ASN A 188 4.67 -23.15 -36.42
N GLY A 189 4.09 -24.13 -35.68
CA GLY A 189 4.81 -25.26 -35.10
C GLY A 189 5.54 -24.98 -33.81
N ALA A 190 5.52 -23.75 -33.30
CA ALA A 190 6.09 -23.45 -31.96
C ALA A 190 5.18 -23.99 -30.86
N VAL A 191 5.77 -24.45 -29.77
CA VAL A 191 5.02 -24.90 -28.58
C VAL A 191 4.24 -23.71 -28.02
N ARG A 192 2.94 -23.88 -27.89
CA ARG A 192 2.02 -22.89 -27.35
C ARG A 192 1.88 -23.05 -25.83
N ASP A 193 1.66 -24.30 -25.39
CA ASP A 193 1.46 -24.62 -23.99
C ASP A 193 1.73 -26.09 -23.76
N TYR A 194 1.97 -26.46 -22.52
CA TYR A 194 2.11 -27.85 -22.07
C TYR A 194 1.25 -28.08 -20.84
N THR A 195 0.54 -29.20 -20.84
CA THR A 195 -0.41 -29.58 -19.81
C THR A 195 -0.04 -30.93 -19.23
N ALA A 196 0.12 -31.01 -17.92
CA ALA A 196 0.24 -32.24 -17.18
C ALA A 196 -1.08 -32.54 -16.49
N THR A 197 -1.73 -33.65 -16.85
CA THR A 197 -2.90 -34.16 -16.16
C THR A 197 -2.41 -35.01 -14.98
N VAL A 198 -2.73 -34.57 -13.77
CA VAL A 198 -2.29 -35.27 -12.54
C VAL A 198 -3.47 -35.63 -11.66
N THR A 199 -3.40 -36.79 -11.03
CA THR A 199 -4.39 -37.23 -10.04
C THR A 199 -3.78 -37.23 -8.64
N VAL A 200 -4.43 -36.53 -7.74
CA VAL A 200 -4.13 -36.56 -6.30
C VAL A 200 -4.88 -37.73 -5.67
N LEU A 201 -4.13 -38.58 -4.96
CA LEU A 201 -4.61 -39.71 -4.21
C LEU A 201 -4.38 -39.48 -2.71
N ASP A 202 -5.44 -39.19 -1.95
CA ASP A 202 -5.35 -38.86 -0.52
C ASP A 202 -6.43 -39.67 0.26
N GLY A 203 -6.04 -40.81 0.77
CA GLY A 203 -6.97 -41.77 1.38
C GLY A 203 -8.04 -42.19 0.37
N ASN A 204 -9.30 -41.88 0.65
CA ASN A 204 -10.42 -42.15 -0.26
C ASN A 204 -10.68 -41.05 -1.30
N LEU A 205 -9.94 -39.91 -1.21
CA LEU A 205 -10.08 -38.82 -2.16
C LEU A 205 -9.25 -39.09 -3.40
N VAL A 206 -9.89 -39.02 -4.56
CA VAL A 206 -9.26 -39.13 -5.88
C VAL A 206 -9.73 -37.94 -6.70
N GLN A 207 -8.83 -37.01 -6.99
CA GLN A 207 -9.14 -35.80 -7.77
C GLN A 207 -8.10 -35.57 -8.85
N THR A 208 -8.57 -35.31 -10.06
CA THR A 208 -7.71 -35.02 -11.21
C THR A 208 -7.67 -33.54 -11.52
N TYR A 209 -6.46 -33.04 -11.82
CA TYR A 209 -6.17 -31.64 -12.11
C TYR A 209 -5.33 -31.53 -13.39
N ASN A 210 -5.56 -30.44 -14.13
CA ASN A 210 -4.69 -30.05 -15.22
C ASN A 210 -3.72 -28.98 -14.73
N VAL A 211 -2.44 -29.24 -14.79
CA VAL A 211 -1.37 -28.34 -14.35
C VAL A 211 -0.70 -27.79 -15.58
N THR A 212 -0.69 -26.46 -15.70
CA THR A 212 0.04 -25.71 -16.75
C THR A 212 1.09 -24.81 -16.11
N VAL A 213 1.89 -24.13 -16.93
CA VAL A 213 2.93 -23.19 -16.42
C VAL A 213 2.32 -22.08 -15.56
N ASN A 214 1.15 -21.57 -15.95
CA ASN A 214 0.50 -20.45 -15.27
C ASN A 214 -0.58 -20.88 -14.25
N GLU A 215 -0.93 -22.16 -14.24
CA GLU A 215 -1.93 -22.73 -13.33
C GLU A 215 -1.32 -23.93 -12.56
N PRO A 216 -0.46 -23.67 -11.56
CA PRO A 216 0.13 -24.71 -10.74
C PRO A 216 -0.90 -25.35 -9.79
N LEU A 217 -0.71 -26.62 -9.45
CA LEU A 217 -1.52 -27.29 -8.45
C LEU A 217 -1.08 -26.91 -7.05
N THR A 218 -2.01 -26.41 -6.23
CA THR A 218 -1.79 -26.25 -4.78
C THR A 218 -2.63 -27.24 -3.99
N TYR A 219 -1.97 -28.09 -3.19
CA TYR A 219 -2.62 -29.11 -2.36
C TYR A 219 -1.90 -29.26 -1.01
N LYS A 220 -2.65 -29.30 0.09
CA LYS A 220 -2.14 -29.42 1.47
C LYS A 220 -0.95 -28.50 1.78
N GLY A 221 -1.00 -27.23 1.29
CA GLY A 221 0.04 -26.24 1.56
C GLY A 221 1.32 -26.39 0.74
N LEU A 222 1.34 -27.31 -0.23
CA LEU A 222 2.38 -27.44 -1.25
C LEU A 222 1.85 -27.00 -2.59
N THR A 223 2.67 -26.31 -3.36
CA THR A 223 2.38 -25.91 -4.74
C THR A 223 3.35 -26.60 -5.69
N PHE A 224 2.81 -27.25 -6.70
CA PHE A 224 3.52 -28.01 -7.71
C PHE A 224 3.56 -27.20 -9.00
N TYR A 225 4.71 -26.64 -9.31
CA TYR A 225 4.95 -25.89 -10.54
C TYR A 225 5.53 -26.79 -11.60
N LEU A 226 5.01 -26.75 -12.81
CA LEU A 226 5.57 -27.45 -13.95
C LEU A 226 6.92 -26.79 -14.30
N TYR A 227 8.01 -27.51 -14.05
CA TYR A 227 9.38 -27.00 -14.16
C TYR A 227 10.06 -27.44 -15.46
N GLY A 228 9.76 -28.65 -15.91
CA GLY A 228 10.33 -29.21 -17.14
C GLY A 228 9.65 -30.49 -17.55
N TYR A 229 9.94 -30.92 -18.74
CA TYR A 229 9.41 -32.19 -19.29
C TYR A 229 10.43 -32.82 -20.24
N GLY A 230 10.23 -34.06 -20.56
CA GLY A 230 11.05 -34.80 -21.54
C GLY A 230 10.49 -36.17 -21.82
N VAL A 231 11.28 -36.97 -22.53
CA VAL A 231 10.94 -38.33 -22.88
C VAL A 231 12.03 -39.27 -22.34
N THR A 232 11.64 -40.39 -21.77
CA THR A 232 12.55 -41.44 -21.32
C THR A 232 13.16 -42.21 -22.51
N GLU A 233 14.21 -42.96 -22.29
CA GLU A 233 14.74 -43.88 -23.33
C GLU A 233 13.73 -44.89 -23.83
N SER A 234 12.73 -45.22 -23.02
CA SER A 234 11.60 -46.10 -23.37
C SER A 234 10.48 -45.40 -24.15
N GLY A 235 10.59 -44.09 -24.41
CA GLY A 235 9.61 -43.31 -25.16
C GLY A 235 8.47 -42.75 -24.32
N ASN A 236 8.43 -42.98 -23.00
CA ASN A 236 7.40 -42.44 -22.12
C ASN A 236 7.71 -40.97 -21.72
N ALA A 237 6.68 -40.12 -21.67
CA ALA A 237 6.83 -38.79 -21.19
C ALA A 237 7.17 -38.75 -19.68
N TRP A 238 7.89 -37.73 -19.25
CA TRP A 238 8.06 -37.40 -17.84
C TRP A 238 7.90 -35.92 -17.63
N VAL A 239 7.45 -35.54 -16.45
CA VAL A 239 7.30 -34.15 -16.02
C VAL A 239 8.10 -33.95 -14.74
N ALA A 240 8.84 -32.85 -14.70
CA ALA A 240 9.51 -32.38 -13.50
C ALA A 240 8.65 -31.29 -12.84
N PHE A 241 8.28 -31.52 -11.57
CA PHE A 241 7.57 -30.52 -10.76
C PHE A 241 8.54 -29.90 -9.75
N GLN A 242 8.60 -28.57 -9.72
CA GLN A 242 9.20 -27.84 -8.60
C GLN A 242 8.15 -27.71 -7.49
N ILE A 243 8.46 -28.22 -6.32
CA ILE A 243 7.58 -28.20 -5.15
C ILE A 243 7.95 -27.02 -4.26
N LYS A 244 6.99 -26.18 -3.94
CA LYS A 244 7.14 -25.02 -3.05
C LYS A 244 6.12 -25.09 -1.92
N SER A 245 6.54 -24.69 -0.72
CA SER A 245 5.59 -24.45 0.38
C SER A 245 4.78 -23.19 0.11
N ALA A 246 3.45 -23.31 0.19
CA ALA A 246 2.53 -22.17 0.05
C ALA A 246 2.33 -21.39 1.36
N SER A 247 3.05 -21.78 2.45
CA SER A 247 2.95 -21.11 3.75
C SER A 247 3.27 -19.63 3.64
N GLY A 248 2.40 -18.79 4.19
CA GLY A 248 2.60 -17.34 4.22
C GLY A 248 2.16 -16.58 2.97
N VAL A 249 1.92 -17.23 1.83
CA VAL A 249 1.55 -16.58 0.55
C VAL A 249 0.28 -15.72 0.69
N SER A 250 -0.73 -16.20 1.40
CA SER A 250 -1.96 -15.43 1.65
C SER A 250 -1.70 -14.13 2.39
N PHE A 251 -0.80 -14.12 3.37
CA PHE A 251 -0.40 -12.89 4.07
C PHE A 251 0.32 -11.92 3.14
N VAL A 252 1.16 -12.43 2.22
CA VAL A 252 1.84 -11.59 1.22
C VAL A 252 0.82 -10.89 0.34
N TRP A 253 -0.18 -11.58 -0.20
CA TRP A 253 -1.22 -10.99 -1.04
C TRP A 253 -2.09 -9.98 -0.28
N VAL A 254 -2.53 -10.31 0.94
CA VAL A 254 -3.30 -9.40 1.79
C VAL A 254 -2.47 -8.16 2.13
N GLY A 255 -1.22 -8.34 2.52
CA GLY A 255 -0.30 -7.25 2.83
C GLY A 255 -0.06 -6.33 1.62
N ALA A 256 0.13 -6.91 0.43
CA ALA A 256 0.30 -6.18 -0.82
C ALA A 256 -0.96 -5.34 -1.16
N ALA A 257 -2.14 -5.93 -1.05
CA ALA A 257 -3.41 -5.23 -1.29
C ALA A 257 -3.60 -4.05 -0.32
N ILE A 258 -3.36 -4.25 0.99
CA ILE A 258 -3.44 -3.19 2.00
C ILE A 258 -2.41 -2.09 1.71
N THR A 259 -1.19 -2.46 1.33
CA THR A 259 -0.14 -1.50 0.96
C THR A 259 -0.58 -0.64 -0.21
N LEU A 260 -1.13 -1.24 -1.25
CA LEU A 260 -1.63 -0.54 -2.43
C LEU A 260 -2.75 0.45 -2.06
N VAL A 261 -3.72 0.03 -1.25
CA VAL A 261 -4.80 0.90 -0.75
C VAL A 261 -4.21 2.07 0.04
N GLY A 262 -3.24 1.84 0.92
CA GLY A 262 -2.56 2.89 1.68
C GLY A 262 -1.85 3.90 0.78
N ILE A 263 -1.14 3.44 -0.25
CA ILE A 263 -0.49 4.28 -1.24
C ILE A 263 -1.53 5.11 -2.02
N MET A 264 -2.61 4.49 -2.49
CA MET A 264 -3.70 5.17 -3.20
C MET A 264 -4.33 6.27 -2.35
N LEU A 265 -4.67 5.99 -1.09
CA LEU A 265 -5.17 7.00 -0.16
C LEU A 265 -4.15 8.14 0.05
N SER A 266 -2.88 7.79 0.22
CA SER A 266 -1.83 8.78 0.36
C SER A 266 -1.67 9.65 -0.88
N LEU A 267 -1.80 9.09 -2.10
CA LEU A 267 -1.57 9.80 -3.34
C LEU A 267 -2.80 10.59 -3.82
N TYR A 268 -4.00 10.07 -3.70
CA TYR A 268 -5.19 10.65 -4.34
C TYR A 268 -6.10 11.40 -3.38
N VAL A 269 -5.92 11.28 -2.06
CA VAL A 269 -6.77 11.96 -1.08
C VAL A 269 -5.96 13.02 -0.32
N PRO A 270 -5.77 14.24 -0.88
CA PRO A 270 -5.06 15.32 -0.20
C PRO A 270 -5.89 15.85 0.97
N HIS A 271 -5.22 16.07 2.11
CA HIS A 271 -5.81 16.76 3.25
C HIS A 271 -5.73 18.27 3.04
N LYS A 272 -6.88 18.89 2.79
CA LYS A 272 -7.06 20.34 2.60
C LYS A 272 -7.54 20.94 3.90
N ARG A 273 -6.96 22.07 4.29
CA ARG A 273 -7.33 22.85 5.48
C ARG A 273 -7.44 24.32 5.11
N ILE A 274 -8.52 24.94 5.57
CA ILE A 274 -8.82 26.37 5.34
C ILE A 274 -9.16 26.93 6.70
N TRP A 275 -8.43 27.94 7.14
CA TRP A 275 -8.75 28.72 8.33
C TRP A 275 -9.36 30.03 7.93
N ILE A 276 -10.41 30.43 8.65
CA ILE A 276 -11.01 31.73 8.53
C ILE A 276 -10.96 32.36 9.92
N LYS A 277 -10.51 33.62 9.97
CA LYS A 277 -10.52 34.47 11.15
C LYS A 277 -11.33 35.70 10.82
N GLU A 278 -12.49 35.88 11.49
CA GLU A 278 -13.33 37.05 11.39
C GLU A 278 -13.18 37.92 12.64
N SER A 279 -12.87 39.17 12.46
CA SER A 279 -12.85 40.21 13.50
C SER A 279 -13.68 41.40 13.02
N ASP A 280 -14.00 42.35 13.91
CA ASP A 280 -14.92 43.48 13.65
C ASP A 280 -14.60 44.29 12.38
N GLN A 281 -13.39 44.23 11.86
CA GLN A 281 -12.96 45.02 10.71
C GLN A 281 -12.59 44.22 9.46
N SER A 282 -12.35 42.92 9.55
CA SER A 282 -11.89 42.14 8.40
C SER A 282 -12.01 40.64 8.59
N THR A 283 -12.23 39.91 7.50
CA THR A 283 -12.17 38.46 7.43
C THR A 283 -10.87 38.02 6.76
N GLN A 284 -10.05 37.22 7.45
CA GLN A 284 -8.84 36.64 6.90
C GLN A 284 -9.08 35.18 6.54
N LEU A 285 -8.65 34.76 5.35
CA LEU A 285 -8.70 33.39 4.87
C LEU A 285 -7.28 32.87 4.62
N GLY A 286 -6.95 31.74 5.24
CA GLY A 286 -5.68 31.06 5.03
C GLY A 286 -5.90 29.61 4.64
N ALA A 287 -5.12 29.09 3.69
CA ALA A 287 -5.30 27.73 3.18
C ALA A 287 -3.99 26.99 2.98
N ILE A 288 -4.03 25.68 3.26
CA ILE A 288 -2.92 24.75 3.01
C ILE A 288 -3.44 23.38 2.62
N SER A 289 -2.68 22.70 1.77
CA SER A 289 -2.87 21.27 1.47
C SER A 289 -1.58 20.52 1.78
N ASN A 290 -1.67 19.30 2.29
CA ASN A 290 -0.49 18.44 2.49
C ASN A 290 0.18 18.02 1.18
N LYS A 291 -0.47 18.29 0.06
CA LYS A 291 0.09 18.18 -1.28
C LYS A 291 -0.03 19.52 -1.97
N SER A 292 1.09 20.03 -2.48
CA SER A 292 1.11 21.21 -3.31
C SER A 292 0.25 20.97 -4.55
N SER A 293 -0.93 21.55 -4.54
CA SER A 293 -1.91 21.41 -5.61
C SER A 293 -2.26 22.79 -6.12
N ALA A 294 -1.69 23.17 -7.26
CA ALA A 294 -2.11 24.36 -7.99
C ALA A 294 -3.65 24.35 -8.26
N ARG A 295 -4.23 23.15 -8.36
CA ARG A 295 -5.68 22.97 -8.46
C ARG A 295 -6.40 23.41 -7.18
N PHE A 296 -5.85 23.10 -6.00
CA PHE A 296 -6.46 23.51 -4.74
C PHE A 296 -6.42 25.03 -4.56
N PHE A 297 -5.29 25.66 -4.86
CA PHE A 297 -5.19 27.11 -4.75
C PHE A 297 -6.07 27.84 -5.77
N ARG A 298 -6.24 27.32 -6.98
CA ARG A 298 -7.24 27.83 -7.95
C ARG A 298 -8.68 27.65 -7.46
N GLU A 299 -8.99 26.54 -6.79
CA GLU A 299 -10.30 26.31 -6.15
C GLU A 299 -10.57 27.41 -5.10
N ILE A 300 -9.57 27.71 -4.24
CA ILE A 300 -9.70 28.76 -3.21
C ILE A 300 -9.81 30.15 -3.84
N GLU A 301 -9.04 30.43 -4.88
CA GLU A 301 -9.12 31.70 -5.60
C GLU A 301 -10.53 31.89 -6.23
N GLY A 302 -11.10 30.85 -6.78
CA GLY A 302 -12.49 30.88 -7.27
C GLY A 302 -13.53 31.12 -6.16
N VAL A 303 -13.30 30.58 -4.95
CA VAL A 303 -14.12 30.89 -3.77
C VAL A 303 -13.97 32.35 -3.37
N ARG A 304 -12.75 32.87 -3.32
CA ARG A 304 -12.44 34.27 -3.02
C ARG A 304 -13.20 35.21 -3.97
N THR A 305 -13.04 35.04 -5.29
CA THR A 305 -13.65 35.90 -6.30
C THR A 305 -15.19 35.90 -6.17
N LYS A 306 -15.81 34.76 -5.89
CA LYS A 306 -17.25 34.67 -5.66
C LYS A 306 -17.70 35.41 -4.40
N LEU A 307 -16.91 35.36 -3.33
CA LEU A 307 -17.21 36.04 -2.08
C LEU A 307 -17.10 37.55 -2.24
N GLU A 308 -16.04 38.04 -2.88
CA GLU A 308 -15.82 39.48 -3.12
C GLU A 308 -16.92 40.06 -4.04
N SER A 309 -17.33 39.35 -5.10
CA SER A 309 -18.43 39.80 -5.97
C SER A 309 -19.78 39.84 -5.26
N ARG A 310 -20.06 38.90 -4.36
CA ARG A 310 -21.29 38.94 -3.54
C ARG A 310 -21.30 40.09 -2.54
N ALA A 311 -20.15 40.31 -1.86
CA ALA A 311 -20.03 41.41 -0.92
C ALA A 311 -20.25 42.79 -1.60
N GLN A 312 -19.76 42.96 -2.85
CA GLN A 312 -20.01 44.14 -3.64
C GLN A 312 -21.50 44.34 -4.00
N LEU A 313 -22.19 43.28 -4.40
CA LEU A 313 -23.61 43.32 -4.71
C LEU A 313 -24.47 43.66 -3.48
N ASP A 314 -24.16 43.10 -2.33
CA ASP A 314 -24.84 43.37 -1.07
C ASP A 314 -24.62 44.84 -0.61
N HIS A 315 -23.46 45.40 -0.92
CA HIS A 315 -23.20 46.84 -0.67
C HIS A 315 -23.98 47.79 -1.58
N VAL A 316 -24.09 47.45 -2.88
CA VAL A 316 -24.88 48.23 -3.85
C VAL A 316 -26.36 48.23 -3.48
N ASN A 317 -26.93 47.05 -3.21
CA ASN A 317 -28.34 46.91 -2.85
C ASN A 317 -28.70 47.69 -1.55
N LYS A 318 -27.80 47.71 -0.56
CA LYS A 318 -27.97 48.48 0.67
C LYS A 318 -27.88 50.01 0.48
N SER A 319 -27.16 50.44 -0.54
CA SER A 319 -27.06 51.86 -0.87
C SER A 319 -28.23 52.36 -1.73
N GLU A 320 -29.01 51.50 -2.36
CA GLU A 320 -30.21 51.82 -3.12
C GLU A 320 -31.51 51.82 -2.24
N GLU A 321 -31.46 51.24 -1.02
CA GLU A 321 -32.57 51.21 -0.06
C GLU A 321 -32.56 52.41 0.93
N ILE A 322 -31.59 53.33 0.86
CA ILE A 322 -31.47 54.53 1.66
C ILE A 322 -31.75 55.77 0.80
#